data_c5588cd1bc2b3cad91904e5a5b5e2485
#
_entry.id   c5588cd1bc2b3cad91904e5a5b5e2485
#
_cell.length_a   1.000
_cell.length_b   1.000
_cell.length_c   1.000
_cell.angle_alpha   90.00
_cell.angle_beta   90.00
_cell.angle_gamma   90.00
#
_symmetry.space_group_name_H-M   'P 1'
#
loop_
_entity.id
_entity.type
_entity.pdbx_description
1 polymer ?
#
loop_
_entity_poly.entity_id
_entity_poly.type
_entity_poly.pdbx_seq_one_letter_code
_entity_poly.pdbx_strand_id
1 'polypeptide(L)'
;MKSQRTYLLIAALIAGLFGGCAQTTQYSDSQAQVQQAVKLADYNWDKFNKAQIEKLLATHGKGSANYNAAKPPYAVFDWDNTMVFLDIEEATLIYQLVNLKFNMTPAQMDKALRMNVPTSNFKADYNNAAGQPVNLDLVVPDAVESYTWIYNNYQGLKGKMPLEEVKKNPHYTNFITKVRYLYEAIGDTFDVSISYPWVLYLFTGLNEQQVRKMTQETTDWQLTQPVEKVKWTSPASIPGKAGVVSVSWKNGLRLMPEMQDIFRAFRAAGIDIWICTASFVDVVKEISSNPKYGYFSPDNRVIGMELERDAKGIIQTEFRKGYDQTQGKGKTKAIERFLVSKYGSGPIFVAGDSEGDMNMMQDFADTKLVLIVNRLKGKDIDKLSRTAAADYGKADAKVLLQGRDDNKGTFIPSQAHVKLGAKEGQVLK
;
A
#
# COMPACT_ATOMS: atom_id res chain seq x y z
N MET A 1 50.66 -42.46 -31.64
CA MET A 1 51.09 -43.46 -30.63
C MET A 1 50.00 -43.54 -29.59
N LYS A 2 49.24 -44.63 -29.62
CA LYS A 2 48.95 -45.64 -28.58
C LYS A 2 48.43 -45.04 -27.26
N SER A 3 47.29 -45.40 -26.67
CA SER A 3 46.70 -46.75 -26.60
C SER A 3 45.26 -46.61 -26.04
N GLN A 4 44.37 -47.36 -26.67
CA GLN A 4 43.06 -47.77 -26.15
C GLN A 4 43.18 -48.63 -24.89
N ARG A 5 42.22 -48.59 -23.98
CA ARG A 5 41.79 -49.78 -23.25
C ARG A 5 40.29 -49.71 -22.91
N THR A 6 39.58 -50.51 -23.62
CA THR A 6 38.24 -51.06 -23.44
C THR A 6 38.19 -51.95 -22.19
N TYR A 7 37.14 -51.90 -21.38
CA TYR A 7 36.67 -53.03 -20.60
C TYR A 7 35.16 -53.18 -20.68
N LEU A 8 34.77 -54.42 -20.91
CA LEU A 8 33.49 -54.97 -21.23
C LEU A 8 32.51 -55.03 -20.03
N LEU A 9 31.24 -55.02 -20.42
CA LEU A 9 30.02 -55.51 -19.79
C LEU A 9 30.16 -56.65 -18.79
N ILE A 10 29.36 -56.54 -17.67
CA ILE A 10 28.63 -57.67 -17.10
C ILE A 10 27.24 -57.19 -16.73
N ALA A 11 26.21 -57.75 -17.44
CA ALA A 11 24.82 -57.65 -17.12
C ALA A 11 24.47 -58.67 -16.05
N ALA A 12 23.76 -58.26 -15.02
CA ALA A 12 23.01 -59.17 -14.17
C ALA A 12 21.59 -58.61 -13.97
N LEU A 13 20.63 -59.27 -14.61
CA LEU A 13 19.21 -59.18 -14.31
C LEU A 13 18.95 -59.62 -12.86
N ILE A 14 18.32 -58.77 -12.07
CA ILE A 14 17.42 -59.17 -11.00
C ILE A 14 16.17 -58.35 -11.17
N ALA A 15 15.16 -58.93 -11.79
CA ALA A 15 13.80 -58.44 -11.86
C ALA A 15 13.04 -58.93 -10.60
N GLY A 16 12.30 -58.03 -10.00
CA GLY A 16 11.11 -58.43 -9.27
C GLY A 16 11.02 -57.99 -7.82
N LEU A 17 9.97 -57.17 -7.59
CA LEU A 17 9.32 -56.94 -6.29
C LEU A 17 9.95 -55.88 -5.37
N PHE A 18 9.76 -54.60 -5.70
CA PHE A 18 9.60 -53.52 -4.72
C PHE A 18 9.08 -52.23 -5.40
N GLY A 19 7.97 -52.36 -6.16
CA GLY A 19 7.37 -51.22 -6.90
C GLY A 19 6.14 -50.56 -6.24
N GLY A 20 5.77 -50.97 -5.03
CA GLY A 20 4.48 -50.56 -4.45
C GLY A 20 4.54 -49.51 -3.31
N CYS A 21 5.65 -49.41 -2.59
CA CYS A 21 5.72 -48.52 -1.43
C CYS A 21 6.31 -47.15 -1.67
N ALA A 22 7.10 -46.95 -2.74
CA ALA A 22 7.75 -45.66 -3.00
C ALA A 22 6.81 -44.60 -3.59
N GLN A 23 5.80 -45.02 -4.37
CA GLN A 23 4.83 -44.09 -4.94
C GLN A 23 3.79 -43.58 -3.94
N THR A 24 3.39 -44.43 -2.95
CA THR A 24 2.46 -44.03 -1.90
C THR A 24 3.10 -43.10 -0.89
N THR A 25 4.38 -43.30 -0.54
CA THR A 25 5.12 -42.39 0.36
C THR A 25 5.42 -41.04 -0.28
N GLN A 26 5.81 -40.98 -1.57
CA GLN A 26 6.03 -39.73 -2.25
C GLN A 26 4.72 -38.94 -2.43
N TYR A 27 3.59 -39.61 -2.68
CA TYR A 27 2.28 -38.94 -2.82
C TYR A 27 1.77 -38.46 -1.45
N SER A 28 1.97 -39.20 -0.36
CA SER A 28 1.62 -38.78 0.98
C SER A 28 2.53 -37.65 1.50
N ASP A 29 3.82 -37.69 1.20
CA ASP A 29 4.75 -36.60 1.58
C ASP A 29 4.47 -35.31 0.80
N SER A 30 4.11 -35.37 -0.49
CA SER A 30 3.71 -34.20 -1.24
C SER A 30 2.38 -33.60 -0.77
N GLN A 31 1.42 -34.43 -0.37
CA GLN A 31 0.16 -33.95 0.21
C GLN A 31 0.35 -33.40 1.63
N ALA A 32 1.18 -34.00 2.45
CA ALA A 32 1.51 -33.50 3.77
C ALA A 32 2.31 -32.18 3.70
N GLN A 33 3.23 -32.04 2.75
CA GLN A 33 3.96 -30.79 2.49
C GLN A 33 3.05 -29.70 1.95
N VAL A 34 2.10 -30.01 1.06
CA VAL A 34 1.10 -29.05 0.57
C VAL A 34 0.17 -28.62 1.70
N GLN A 35 -0.29 -29.51 2.57
CA GLN A 35 -1.10 -29.15 3.74
C GLN A 35 -0.35 -28.26 4.74
N GLN A 36 0.94 -28.51 4.96
CA GLN A 36 1.75 -27.68 5.85
C GLN A 36 2.03 -26.28 5.25
N ALA A 37 2.19 -26.18 3.94
CA ALA A 37 2.37 -24.92 3.24
C ALA A 37 1.12 -24.03 3.22
N VAL A 38 -0.07 -24.61 3.41
CA VAL A 38 -1.37 -23.90 3.38
C VAL A 38 -1.74 -23.29 4.74
N LYS A 39 -0.96 -23.53 5.79
CA LYS A 39 -1.17 -22.91 7.10
C LYS A 39 -0.46 -21.56 7.20
N LEU A 40 -1.09 -20.62 7.91
CA LEU A 40 -0.47 -19.38 8.33
C LEU A 40 0.46 -19.62 9.52
N ALA A 41 1.56 -18.88 9.59
CA ALA A 41 2.46 -18.88 10.73
C ALA A 41 1.77 -18.35 12.01
N ASP A 42 2.34 -18.72 13.17
CA ASP A 42 1.83 -18.26 14.47
C ASP A 42 2.39 -16.85 14.79
N TYR A 43 1.84 -15.86 14.09
CA TYR A 43 2.05 -14.43 14.37
C TYR A 43 0.90 -13.90 15.24
N ASN A 44 0.70 -12.59 15.25
CA ASN A 44 -0.32 -11.93 16.06
C ASN A 44 -1.73 -11.93 15.40
N TRP A 45 -2.06 -12.98 14.70
CA TRP A 45 -3.41 -13.17 14.18
C TRP A 45 -4.43 -13.35 15.30
N ASP A 46 -5.61 -12.77 15.16
CA ASP A 46 -6.77 -13.29 15.88
C ASP A 46 -6.98 -14.76 15.49
N LYS A 47 -7.17 -15.63 16.48
CA LYS A 47 -7.24 -17.09 16.28
C LYS A 47 -8.40 -17.50 15.37
N PHE A 48 -9.55 -16.84 15.51
CA PHE A 48 -10.69 -17.10 14.67
C PHE A 48 -10.43 -16.68 13.23
N ASN A 49 -9.88 -15.47 13.01
CA ASN A 49 -9.52 -14.99 11.69
C ASN A 49 -8.54 -15.93 10.99
N LYS A 50 -7.47 -16.34 11.70
CA LYS A 50 -6.49 -17.29 11.19
C LYS A 50 -7.16 -18.59 10.72
N ALA A 51 -8.03 -19.16 11.56
CA ALA A 51 -8.73 -20.40 11.25
C ALA A 51 -9.66 -20.27 10.03
N GLN A 52 -10.36 -19.17 9.87
CA GLN A 52 -11.23 -18.94 8.71
C GLN A 52 -10.42 -18.75 7.41
N ILE A 53 -9.28 -18.05 7.45
CA ILE A 53 -8.38 -17.92 6.30
C ILE A 53 -7.81 -19.29 5.92
N GLU A 54 -7.31 -20.08 6.89
CA GLU A 54 -6.81 -21.43 6.64
C GLU A 54 -7.89 -22.36 6.06
N LYS A 55 -9.13 -22.23 6.53
CA LYS A 55 -10.29 -22.96 5.98
C LYS A 55 -10.54 -22.57 4.52
N LEU A 56 -10.47 -21.27 4.17
CA LEU A 56 -10.59 -20.81 2.78
C LEU A 56 -9.50 -21.45 1.91
N LEU A 57 -8.24 -21.41 2.35
CA LEU A 57 -7.11 -21.98 1.63
C LEU A 57 -7.28 -23.50 1.42
N ALA A 58 -7.71 -24.22 2.43
CA ALA A 58 -7.98 -25.65 2.32
C ALA A 58 -9.16 -25.98 1.39
N THR A 59 -10.19 -25.13 1.36
CA THR A 59 -11.41 -25.37 0.57
C THR A 59 -11.24 -25.00 -0.91
N HIS A 60 -10.43 -23.99 -1.23
CA HIS A 60 -10.29 -23.43 -2.58
C HIS A 60 -8.87 -23.53 -3.15
N GLY A 61 -7.89 -23.96 -2.37
CA GLY A 61 -6.50 -24.14 -2.81
C GLY A 61 -6.26 -25.48 -3.52
N LYS A 62 -5.04 -25.65 -4.01
CA LYS A 62 -4.55 -26.89 -4.65
C LYS A 62 -4.85 -28.10 -3.77
N GLY A 63 -5.34 -29.18 -4.38
CA GLY A 63 -5.72 -30.40 -3.70
C GLY A 63 -7.17 -30.44 -3.22
N SER A 64 -7.90 -29.32 -3.26
CA SER A 64 -9.35 -29.31 -3.00
C SER A 64 -10.17 -29.62 -4.25
N ALA A 65 -11.38 -30.14 -4.07
CA ALA A 65 -12.32 -30.39 -5.16
C ALA A 65 -12.76 -29.10 -5.90
N ASN A 66 -12.63 -27.93 -5.24
CA ASN A 66 -13.00 -26.63 -5.80
C ASN A 66 -11.87 -25.95 -6.58
N TYR A 67 -10.67 -26.53 -6.62
CA TYR A 67 -9.53 -25.94 -7.31
C TYR A 67 -9.49 -26.32 -8.80
N ASN A 68 -9.38 -25.33 -9.66
CA ASN A 68 -9.17 -25.50 -11.09
C ASN A 68 -7.85 -24.83 -11.51
N ALA A 69 -6.85 -25.65 -11.86
CA ALA A 69 -5.53 -25.13 -12.27
C ALA A 69 -5.56 -24.32 -13.58
N ALA A 70 -6.53 -24.57 -14.48
CA ALA A 70 -6.71 -23.80 -15.72
C ALA A 70 -7.36 -22.43 -15.48
N LYS A 71 -8.09 -22.29 -14.37
CA LYS A 71 -8.70 -21.04 -13.89
C LYS A 71 -8.51 -20.96 -12.39
N PRO A 72 -7.28 -20.65 -11.91
CA PRO A 72 -7.00 -20.60 -10.49
C PRO A 72 -7.84 -19.49 -9.83
N PRO A 73 -8.32 -19.69 -8.61
CA PRO A 73 -8.95 -18.63 -7.85
C PRO A 73 -7.94 -17.51 -7.57
N TYR A 74 -8.43 -16.30 -7.31
CA TYR A 74 -7.57 -15.19 -6.95
C TYR A 74 -8.10 -14.39 -5.77
N ALA A 75 -7.18 -13.69 -5.12
CA ALA A 75 -7.42 -12.79 -4.01
C ALA A 75 -6.98 -11.37 -4.37
N VAL A 76 -7.66 -10.36 -3.82
CA VAL A 76 -7.32 -8.95 -4.01
C VAL A 76 -7.06 -8.31 -2.65
N PHE A 77 -5.96 -7.57 -2.56
CA PHE A 77 -5.55 -6.88 -1.35
C PHE A 77 -5.40 -5.40 -1.64
N ASP A 78 -5.95 -4.55 -0.79
CA ASP A 78 -5.49 -3.18 -0.64
C ASP A 78 -4.08 -3.16 -0.09
N TRP A 79 -3.37 -2.00 -0.14
CA TRP A 79 -1.99 -1.94 0.30
C TRP A 79 -1.80 -1.16 1.60
N ASP A 80 -2.10 0.12 1.58
CA ASP A 80 -1.79 1.03 2.67
C ASP A 80 -2.70 0.80 3.88
N ASN A 81 -2.10 0.68 5.07
CA ASN A 81 -2.80 0.29 6.29
C ASN A 81 -3.42 -1.12 6.29
N THR A 82 -3.33 -1.85 5.18
CA THR A 82 -3.77 -3.24 5.01
C THR A 82 -2.59 -4.20 5.00
N MET A 83 -1.68 -4.04 4.03
CA MET A 83 -0.48 -4.89 3.88
C MET A 83 0.71 -4.34 4.67
N VAL A 84 0.74 -3.04 4.88
CA VAL A 84 1.72 -2.33 5.71
C VAL A 84 1.00 -1.53 6.79
N PHE A 85 1.67 -1.25 7.89
CA PHE A 85 1.19 -0.30 8.88
C PHE A 85 1.51 1.12 8.40
N LEU A 86 0.53 2.00 8.40
CA LEU A 86 0.48 3.32 7.78
C LEU A 86 0.49 3.25 6.24
N ASP A 87 0.88 4.35 5.62
CA ASP A 87 0.72 4.61 4.19
C ASP A 87 2.08 4.88 3.56
N ILE A 88 2.46 4.07 2.55
CA ILE A 88 3.76 4.19 1.89
C ILE A 88 3.83 5.41 0.96
N GLU A 89 2.71 5.84 0.37
CA GLU A 89 2.69 7.03 -0.47
C GLU A 89 2.83 8.29 0.36
N GLU A 90 2.11 8.38 1.49
CA GLU A 90 2.28 9.46 2.47
C GLU A 90 3.72 9.50 3.01
N ALA A 91 4.28 8.35 3.36
CA ALA A 91 5.67 8.23 3.80
C ALA A 91 6.64 8.69 2.71
N THR A 92 6.36 8.37 1.43
CA THR A 92 7.18 8.79 0.28
C THR A 92 7.08 10.30 0.06
N LEU A 93 5.90 10.89 0.22
CA LEU A 93 5.74 12.34 0.20
C LEU A 93 6.61 13.02 1.27
N ILE A 94 6.58 12.52 2.50
CA ILE A 94 7.39 13.09 3.60
C ILE A 94 8.89 12.97 3.29
N TYR A 95 9.34 11.81 2.81
CA TYR A 95 10.73 11.61 2.41
C TYR A 95 11.13 12.55 1.25
N GLN A 96 10.26 12.70 0.24
CA GLN A 96 10.45 13.59 -0.89
C GLN A 96 10.59 15.04 -0.44
N LEU A 97 9.75 15.49 0.49
CA LEU A 97 9.80 16.84 1.08
C LEU A 97 11.08 17.05 1.88
N VAL A 98 11.39 16.16 2.82
CA VAL A 98 12.55 16.30 3.71
C VAL A 98 13.87 16.27 2.95
N ASN A 99 13.95 15.50 1.86
CA ASN A 99 15.15 15.35 1.04
C ASN A 99 15.12 16.14 -0.28
N LEU A 100 14.08 16.96 -0.49
CA LEU A 100 13.88 17.78 -1.69
C LEU A 100 14.04 16.98 -3.00
N LYS A 101 13.44 15.77 -3.04
CA LYS A 101 13.54 14.85 -4.20
C LYS A 101 12.53 15.21 -5.30
N PHE A 102 12.66 16.38 -5.88
CA PHE A 102 11.84 16.89 -6.95
C PHE A 102 12.65 17.07 -8.25
N ASN A 103 11.98 16.99 -9.39
CA ASN A 103 12.55 17.23 -10.70
C ASN A 103 11.68 18.23 -11.52
N MET A 104 11.08 19.17 -10.83
CA MET A 104 10.19 20.18 -11.40
C MET A 104 10.83 21.56 -11.37
N THR A 105 10.54 22.38 -12.40
CA THR A 105 10.75 23.83 -12.32
C THR A 105 9.71 24.47 -11.38
N PRO A 106 9.92 25.71 -10.90
CA PRO A 106 8.92 26.40 -10.09
C PRO A 106 7.54 26.50 -10.76
N ALA A 107 7.50 26.72 -12.09
CA ALA A 107 6.24 26.76 -12.83
C ALA A 107 5.53 25.38 -12.90
N GLN A 108 6.28 24.29 -13.00
CA GLN A 108 5.72 22.94 -12.92
C GLN A 108 5.24 22.60 -11.51
N MET A 109 5.95 23.08 -10.48
CA MET A 109 5.50 22.94 -9.08
C MET A 109 4.18 23.69 -8.86
N ASP A 110 4.04 24.93 -9.31
CA ASP A 110 2.78 25.67 -9.23
C ASP A 110 1.64 24.93 -9.93
N LYS A 111 1.87 24.44 -11.15
CA LYS A 111 0.90 23.63 -11.89
C LYS A 111 0.49 22.37 -11.10
N ALA A 112 1.47 21.64 -10.56
CA ALA A 112 1.22 20.40 -9.83
C ALA A 112 0.39 20.66 -8.55
N LEU A 113 0.74 21.66 -7.77
CA LEU A 113 0.05 21.98 -6.53
C LEU A 113 -1.40 22.46 -6.76
N ARG A 114 -1.70 23.04 -7.93
CA ARG A 114 -3.05 23.53 -8.27
C ARG A 114 -3.91 22.53 -9.05
N MET A 115 -3.32 21.44 -9.52
CA MET A 115 -3.99 20.55 -10.47
C MET A 115 -5.32 20.01 -9.93
N ASN A 116 -6.42 20.39 -10.59
CA ASN A 116 -7.79 19.97 -10.31
C ASN A 116 -8.31 20.32 -8.90
N VAL A 117 -7.65 21.17 -8.14
CA VAL A 117 -8.09 21.56 -6.79
C VAL A 117 -8.93 22.84 -6.84
N PRO A 118 -10.13 22.85 -6.24
CA PRO A 118 -10.94 24.06 -6.11
C PRO A 118 -10.26 25.14 -5.27
N THR A 119 -10.61 26.40 -5.51
CA THR A 119 -10.06 27.57 -4.80
C THR A 119 -10.90 28.01 -3.59
N SER A 120 -11.98 27.27 -3.26
CA SER A 120 -12.75 27.52 -2.04
C SER A 120 -11.90 27.31 -0.79
N ASN A 121 -12.31 27.93 0.32
CA ASN A 121 -11.64 27.77 1.60
C ASN A 121 -11.64 26.30 2.04
N PHE A 122 -10.54 25.88 2.65
CA PHE A 122 -10.46 24.62 3.38
C PHE A 122 -11.37 24.63 4.60
N LYS A 123 -11.66 23.47 5.16
CA LYS A 123 -12.41 23.35 6.42
C LYS A 123 -11.76 24.19 7.52
N ALA A 124 -12.57 24.63 8.49
CA ALA A 124 -12.15 25.50 9.57
C ALA A 124 -10.97 24.95 10.42
N ASP A 125 -10.84 23.62 10.47
CA ASP A 125 -9.71 22.94 11.13
C ASP A 125 -8.34 23.30 10.48
N TYR A 126 -8.37 23.83 9.27
CA TYR A 126 -7.22 24.29 8.49
C TYR A 126 -7.06 25.82 8.47
N ASN A 127 -7.73 26.56 9.34
CA ASN A 127 -7.47 27.97 9.51
C ASN A 127 -6.02 28.18 9.98
N ASN A 128 -5.42 29.32 9.57
CA ASN A 128 -4.07 29.67 10.00
C ASN A 128 -4.00 29.99 11.52
N ALA A 129 -2.80 30.22 12.03
CA ALA A 129 -2.58 30.48 13.45
C ALA A 129 -3.31 31.74 13.99
N ALA A 130 -3.74 32.65 13.09
CA ALA A 130 -4.56 33.82 13.43
C ALA A 130 -6.07 33.54 13.35
N GLY A 131 -6.49 32.27 13.11
CA GLY A 131 -7.88 31.88 12.96
C GLY A 131 -8.52 32.25 11.64
N GLN A 132 -7.74 32.68 10.65
CA GLN A 132 -8.25 33.13 9.34
C GLN A 132 -8.42 31.94 8.41
N PRO A 133 -9.48 31.93 7.57
CA PRO A 133 -9.66 30.91 6.54
C PRO A 133 -8.50 30.88 5.56
N VAL A 134 -8.13 29.66 5.15
CA VAL A 134 -7.03 29.41 4.20
C VAL A 134 -7.59 28.67 2.99
N ASN A 135 -7.03 28.90 1.83
CA ASN A 135 -7.36 28.22 0.58
C ASN A 135 -6.11 28.05 -0.30
N LEU A 136 -6.31 27.42 -1.44
CA LEU A 136 -5.25 27.10 -2.39
C LEU A 136 -4.50 28.35 -2.86
N ASP A 137 -5.24 29.45 -3.16
CA ASP A 137 -4.66 30.70 -3.72
C ASP A 137 -3.81 31.47 -2.70
N LEU A 138 -3.95 31.17 -1.42
CA LEU A 138 -3.10 31.72 -0.37
C LEU A 138 -1.84 30.86 -0.16
N VAL A 139 -1.98 29.54 -0.13
CA VAL A 139 -0.88 28.61 0.23
C VAL A 139 0.08 28.37 -0.92
N VAL A 140 -0.43 28.18 -2.16
CA VAL A 140 0.42 27.80 -3.29
C VAL A 140 1.44 28.86 -3.64
N PRO A 141 1.11 30.18 -3.74
CA PRO A 141 2.12 31.20 -3.99
C PRO A 141 3.26 31.19 -2.97
N ASP A 142 2.95 31.02 -1.69
CA ASP A 142 3.95 30.98 -0.61
C ASP A 142 4.87 29.74 -0.72
N ALA A 143 4.28 28.59 -1.05
CA ALA A 143 5.03 27.34 -1.28
C ALA A 143 5.93 27.44 -2.51
N VAL A 144 5.43 28.01 -3.61
CA VAL A 144 6.16 28.18 -4.87
C VAL A 144 7.27 29.23 -4.75
N GLU A 145 7.05 30.32 -4.02
CA GLU A 145 8.11 31.29 -3.69
C GLU A 145 9.26 30.59 -2.96
N SER A 146 8.93 29.83 -1.94
CA SER A 146 9.94 29.07 -1.17
C SER A 146 10.63 28.00 -2.01
N TYR A 147 9.87 27.29 -2.85
CA TYR A 147 10.44 26.33 -3.80
C TYR A 147 11.36 27.00 -4.83
N THR A 148 11.02 28.20 -5.30
CA THR A 148 11.85 28.98 -6.23
C THR A 148 13.21 29.32 -5.61
N TRP A 149 13.21 29.72 -4.34
CA TRP A 149 14.45 29.92 -3.61
C TRP A 149 15.26 28.62 -3.51
N ILE A 150 14.62 27.48 -3.11
CA ILE A 150 15.25 26.17 -3.05
C ILE A 150 15.82 25.76 -4.41
N TYR A 151 15.03 25.89 -5.47
CA TYR A 151 15.39 25.53 -6.84
C TYR A 151 16.66 26.23 -7.33
N ASN A 152 16.80 27.52 -7.00
CA ASN A 152 17.94 28.31 -7.41
C ASN A 152 19.19 28.12 -6.53
N ASN A 153 19.04 27.60 -5.31
CA ASN A 153 20.13 27.50 -4.35
C ASN A 153 20.59 26.06 -4.10
N TYR A 154 19.71 25.06 -4.14
CA TYR A 154 20.01 23.67 -3.82
C TYR A 154 20.78 22.96 -4.93
N GLN A 155 21.89 22.28 -4.56
CA GLN A 155 22.74 21.54 -5.51
C GLN A 155 22.04 20.35 -6.20
N GLY A 156 20.99 19.80 -5.61
CA GLY A 156 20.15 18.74 -6.19
C GLY A 156 19.19 19.26 -7.27
N LEU A 157 19.13 20.57 -7.48
CA LEU A 157 18.34 21.25 -8.53
C LEU A 157 19.28 22.14 -9.33
N LYS A 158 19.11 23.47 -9.36
CA LYS A 158 19.95 24.39 -10.14
C LYS A 158 21.08 25.06 -9.36
N GLY A 159 21.03 25.02 -8.05
CA GLY A 159 21.97 25.70 -7.18
C GLY A 159 23.25 24.91 -6.89
N LYS A 160 23.96 25.35 -5.85
CA LYS A 160 25.22 24.74 -5.40
C LYS A 160 25.26 24.43 -3.90
N MET A 161 24.23 24.86 -3.16
CA MET A 161 24.15 24.71 -1.70
C MET A 161 23.83 23.27 -1.34
N PRO A 162 24.57 22.63 -0.43
CA PRO A 162 24.22 21.27 0.04
C PRO A 162 22.93 21.29 0.86
N LEU A 163 22.23 20.14 0.90
CA LEU A 163 20.93 20.01 1.56
C LEU A 163 20.93 20.52 3.00
N GLU A 164 21.95 20.19 3.77
CA GLU A 164 22.03 20.57 5.18
C GLU A 164 22.13 22.09 5.40
N GLU A 165 22.69 22.81 4.43
CA GLU A 165 22.67 24.30 4.47
C GLU A 165 21.30 24.85 4.01
N VAL A 166 20.67 24.22 3.01
CA VAL A 166 19.30 24.58 2.60
C VAL A 166 18.32 24.44 3.75
N LYS A 167 18.43 23.36 4.54
CA LYS A 167 17.57 23.11 5.70
C LYS A 167 17.60 24.20 6.77
N LYS A 168 18.68 24.97 6.86
CA LYS A 168 18.81 26.08 7.81
C LYS A 168 18.02 27.33 7.39
N ASN A 169 17.61 27.40 6.12
CA ASN A 169 16.89 28.57 5.58
C ASN A 169 15.37 28.45 5.82
N PRO A 170 14.69 29.54 6.23
CA PRO A 170 13.24 29.52 6.45
C PRO A 170 12.42 29.03 5.24
N HIS A 171 12.87 29.26 4.01
CA HIS A 171 12.20 28.77 2.81
C HIS A 171 12.09 27.23 2.77
N TYR A 172 13.07 26.50 3.30
CA TYR A 172 12.96 25.05 3.40
C TYR A 172 11.77 24.64 4.28
N THR A 173 11.72 25.13 5.52
CA THR A 173 10.63 24.80 6.46
C THR A 173 9.28 25.28 5.95
N ASN A 174 9.22 26.46 5.31
CA ASN A 174 7.99 26.99 4.73
C ASN A 174 7.48 26.09 3.61
N PHE A 175 8.33 25.70 2.68
CA PHE A 175 7.96 24.84 1.56
C PHE A 175 7.45 23.47 2.03
N ILE A 176 8.24 22.74 2.82
CA ILE A 176 7.86 21.38 3.25
C ILE A 176 6.58 21.38 4.08
N THR A 177 6.42 22.38 4.96
CA THR A 177 5.24 22.50 5.81
C THR A 177 4.00 22.82 4.99
N LYS A 178 4.08 23.80 4.07
CA LYS A 178 2.92 24.22 3.29
C LYS A 178 2.47 23.16 2.28
N VAL A 179 3.40 22.42 1.68
CA VAL A 179 3.04 21.30 0.79
C VAL A 179 2.41 20.15 1.61
N ARG A 180 2.98 19.81 2.78
CA ARG A 180 2.39 18.79 3.65
C ARG A 180 1.02 19.22 4.21
N TYR A 181 0.86 20.50 4.53
CA TYR A 181 -0.42 21.08 4.92
C TYR A 181 -1.47 20.96 3.81
N LEU A 182 -1.10 21.25 2.55
CA LEU A 182 -2.00 21.08 1.41
C LEU A 182 -2.49 19.64 1.28
N TYR A 183 -1.63 18.64 1.49
CA TYR A 183 -2.03 17.23 1.45
C TYR A 183 -3.19 16.93 2.40
N GLU A 184 -3.08 17.33 3.66
CA GLU A 184 -4.15 17.11 4.65
C GLU A 184 -5.39 17.98 4.38
N ALA A 185 -5.18 19.27 4.10
CA ALA A 185 -6.27 20.21 3.91
C ALA A 185 -7.12 19.84 2.68
N ILE A 186 -6.51 19.44 1.59
CA ILE A 186 -7.19 18.96 0.37
C ILE A 186 -7.89 17.64 0.67
N GLY A 187 -7.22 16.69 1.33
CA GLY A 187 -7.76 15.38 1.67
C GLY A 187 -9.01 15.43 2.51
N ASP A 188 -9.02 16.31 3.50
CA ASP A 188 -10.16 16.45 4.41
C ASP A 188 -11.28 17.34 3.85
N THR A 189 -10.96 18.27 2.95
CA THR A 189 -11.94 19.26 2.48
C THR A 189 -12.68 18.83 1.24
N PHE A 190 -11.98 18.24 0.27
CA PHE A 190 -12.52 17.96 -1.04
C PHE A 190 -12.84 16.48 -1.25
N ASP A 191 -13.54 16.20 -2.36
CA ASP A 191 -13.89 14.84 -2.74
C ASP A 191 -12.64 14.00 -3.02
N VAL A 192 -12.75 12.71 -2.76
CA VAL A 192 -11.65 11.74 -2.95
C VAL A 192 -11.14 11.69 -4.40
N SER A 193 -11.98 12.00 -5.40
CA SER A 193 -11.57 12.08 -6.80
C SER A 193 -10.60 13.25 -7.09
N ILE A 194 -10.52 14.21 -6.18
CA ILE A 194 -9.58 15.33 -6.23
C ILE A 194 -8.34 15.04 -5.38
N SER A 195 -8.57 14.60 -4.15
CA SER A 195 -7.51 14.50 -3.14
C SER A 195 -6.55 13.35 -3.39
N TYR A 196 -7.03 12.18 -3.81
CA TYR A 196 -6.15 11.02 -4.06
C TYR A 196 -5.18 11.25 -5.23
N PRO A 197 -5.60 11.75 -6.42
CA PRO A 197 -4.65 12.04 -7.49
C PRO A 197 -3.67 13.17 -7.18
N TRP A 198 -4.00 14.08 -6.26
CA TRP A 198 -3.22 15.28 -6.03
C TRP A 198 -1.77 15.00 -5.62
N VAL A 199 -1.56 14.07 -4.71
CA VAL A 199 -0.21 13.72 -4.23
C VAL A 199 0.66 13.13 -5.35
N LEU A 200 0.04 12.43 -6.30
CA LEU A 200 0.75 11.83 -7.42
C LEU A 200 1.40 12.88 -8.31
N TYR A 201 0.79 14.07 -8.47
CA TYR A 201 1.35 15.13 -9.31
C TYR A 201 2.71 15.62 -8.83
N LEU A 202 3.09 15.34 -7.59
CA LEU A 202 4.40 15.65 -7.04
C LEU A 202 5.52 14.74 -7.58
N PHE A 203 5.18 13.63 -8.25
CA PHE A 203 6.15 12.80 -8.98
C PHE A 203 6.45 13.31 -10.40
N THR A 204 5.81 14.40 -10.85
CA THR A 204 6.06 15.01 -12.17
C THR A 204 7.54 15.24 -12.40
N GLY A 205 8.01 14.90 -13.62
CA GLY A 205 9.40 15.06 -14.03
C GLY A 205 10.32 13.89 -13.61
N LEU A 206 9.86 12.95 -12.78
CA LEU A 206 10.55 11.71 -12.46
C LEU A 206 10.17 10.61 -13.47
N ASN A 207 10.95 9.54 -13.51
CA ASN A 207 10.59 8.30 -14.18
C ASN A 207 10.36 7.17 -13.16
N GLU A 208 9.85 6.01 -13.60
CA GLU A 208 9.57 4.85 -12.75
C GLU A 208 10.76 4.45 -11.88
N GLN A 209 11.97 4.38 -12.47
CA GLN A 209 13.17 3.98 -11.73
C GLN A 209 13.51 4.95 -10.59
N GLN A 210 13.33 6.25 -10.83
CA GLN A 210 13.56 7.28 -9.81
C GLN A 210 12.52 7.22 -8.69
N VAL A 211 11.24 6.99 -9.02
CA VAL A 211 10.19 6.81 -8.02
C VAL A 211 10.46 5.56 -7.20
N ARG A 212 10.75 4.43 -7.82
CA ARG A 212 11.05 3.17 -7.13
C ARG A 212 12.26 3.29 -6.21
N LYS A 213 13.35 3.92 -6.69
CA LYS A 213 14.52 4.18 -5.84
C LYS A 213 14.16 5.05 -4.63
N MET A 214 13.39 6.11 -4.85
CA MET A 214 12.95 6.97 -3.75
C MET A 214 12.06 6.21 -2.77
N THR A 215 11.16 5.34 -3.23
CA THR A 215 10.33 4.49 -2.38
C THR A 215 11.16 3.51 -1.56
N GLN A 216 12.21 2.92 -2.15
CA GLN A 216 13.15 2.09 -1.42
C GLN A 216 13.86 2.87 -0.31
N GLU A 217 14.43 4.04 -0.64
CA GLU A 217 15.06 4.94 0.33
C GLU A 217 14.08 5.36 1.44
N THR A 218 12.83 5.65 1.06
CA THR A 218 11.73 5.96 2.00
C THR A 218 11.46 4.82 2.95
N THR A 219 11.25 3.62 2.42
CA THR A 219 10.92 2.43 3.21
C THR A 219 12.05 2.14 4.20
N ASP A 220 13.30 2.14 3.73
CA ASP A 220 14.47 1.90 4.57
C ASP A 220 14.57 2.92 5.71
N TRP A 221 14.35 4.19 5.41
CA TRP A 221 14.35 5.25 6.41
C TRP A 221 13.18 5.12 7.38
N GLN A 222 11.97 4.91 6.90
CA GLN A 222 10.76 4.83 7.73
C GLN A 222 10.77 3.66 8.70
N LEU A 223 11.35 2.53 8.31
CA LEU A 223 11.49 1.36 9.19
C LEU A 223 12.38 1.65 10.42
N THR A 224 13.22 2.70 10.36
CA THR A 224 14.04 3.14 11.49
C THR A 224 13.39 4.24 12.34
N GLN A 225 12.29 4.83 11.87
CA GLN A 225 11.62 5.92 12.57
C GLN A 225 10.71 5.41 13.69
N PRO A 226 10.53 6.16 14.77
CA PRO A 226 9.54 5.83 15.80
C PRO A 226 8.12 5.95 15.24
N VAL A 227 7.19 5.15 15.80
CA VAL A 227 5.76 5.33 15.55
C VAL A 227 5.28 6.45 16.47
N GLU A 228 5.06 7.61 15.89
CA GLU A 228 4.70 8.81 16.65
C GLU A 228 3.85 9.80 15.84
N LYS A 229 3.27 10.78 16.52
CA LYS A 229 2.63 11.91 15.88
C LYS A 229 3.64 13.04 15.71
N VAL A 230 3.92 13.41 14.47
CA VAL A 230 4.80 14.53 14.10
C VAL A 230 3.95 15.77 13.82
N LYS A 231 4.49 16.96 14.14
CA LYS A 231 3.87 18.25 13.81
C LYS A 231 4.90 19.17 13.18
N TRP A 232 4.55 19.77 12.04
CA TRP A 232 5.30 20.88 11.43
C TRP A 232 4.49 22.17 11.52
N THR A 233 5.22 23.28 11.64
CA THR A 233 4.66 24.63 11.64
C THR A 233 5.51 25.50 10.70
N SER A 234 4.86 26.24 9.79
CA SER A 234 5.56 27.16 8.89
C SER A 234 6.16 28.33 9.65
N PRO A 235 7.31 28.86 9.21
CA PRO A 235 8.05 29.88 9.97
C PRO A 235 7.30 31.24 10.00
N ALA A 236 7.22 31.84 11.18
CA ALA A 236 6.62 33.16 11.37
C ALA A 236 7.41 34.29 10.72
N SER A 237 8.69 34.08 10.38
CA SER A 237 9.55 35.07 9.70
C SER A 237 9.17 35.28 8.22
N ILE A 238 8.53 34.28 7.59
CA ILE A 238 8.05 34.37 6.19
C ILE A 238 6.64 33.76 6.08
N PRO A 239 5.63 34.38 6.75
CA PRO A 239 4.29 33.79 6.85
C PRO A 239 3.57 33.74 5.49
N GLY A 240 3.94 34.63 4.55
CA GLY A 240 3.30 34.75 3.25
C GLY A 240 1.82 35.17 3.33
N LYS A 241 1.07 34.88 2.27
CA LYS A 241 -0.37 35.19 2.19
C LYS A 241 -1.25 34.27 3.04
N ALA A 242 -0.84 33.01 3.18
CA ALA A 242 -1.57 32.03 3.99
C ALA A 242 -1.42 32.25 5.50
N GLY A 243 -0.44 33.06 5.92
CA GLY A 243 -0.06 33.16 7.32
C GLY A 243 0.71 31.91 7.80
N VAL A 244 0.84 31.78 9.11
CA VAL A 244 1.47 30.62 9.76
C VAL A 244 0.46 29.46 9.79
N VAL A 245 0.82 28.33 9.21
CA VAL A 245 0.00 27.11 9.19
C VAL A 245 0.75 25.96 9.89
N SER A 246 -0.02 25.01 10.42
CA SER A 246 0.54 23.79 11.05
C SER A 246 -0.17 22.56 10.49
N VAL A 247 0.55 21.45 10.47
CA VAL A 247 0.03 20.15 10.06
C VAL A 247 0.62 19.04 10.95
N SER A 248 -0.14 18.00 11.19
CA SER A 248 0.32 16.83 11.96
C SER A 248 -0.07 15.54 11.28
N TRP A 249 0.79 14.52 11.39
CA TRP A 249 0.54 13.19 10.85
C TRP A 249 1.15 12.10 11.73
N LYS A 250 0.81 10.84 11.46
CA LYS A 250 1.47 9.67 12.07
C LYS A 250 2.69 9.28 11.24
N ASN A 251 3.82 9.05 11.91
CA ASN A 251 5.09 8.61 11.30
C ASN A 251 5.44 7.20 11.75
N GLY A 252 6.32 6.51 11.04
CA GLY A 252 6.85 5.21 11.42
C GLY A 252 6.17 4.03 10.76
N LEU A 253 6.30 3.91 9.41
CA LEU A 253 5.86 2.74 8.65
C LEU A 253 6.39 1.42 9.24
N ARG A 254 5.60 0.33 9.20
CA ARG A 254 6.05 -1.03 9.54
C ARG A 254 5.58 -2.03 8.48
N LEU A 255 6.43 -3.00 8.20
CA LEU A 255 6.04 -4.21 7.47
C LEU A 255 5.24 -5.11 8.41
N MET A 256 4.25 -5.81 7.85
CA MET A 256 3.36 -6.68 8.62
C MET A 256 3.71 -8.14 8.32
N PRO A 257 4.39 -8.86 9.24
CA PRO A 257 4.80 -10.24 9.00
C PRO A 257 3.62 -11.17 8.74
N GLU A 258 2.47 -10.90 9.33
CA GLU A 258 1.22 -11.61 9.07
C GLU A 258 0.81 -11.48 7.58
N MET A 259 0.96 -10.29 7.01
CA MET A 259 0.55 -10.04 5.63
C MET A 259 1.61 -10.49 4.62
N GLN A 260 2.87 -10.56 4.99
CA GLN A 260 3.90 -11.26 4.20
C GLN A 260 3.60 -12.77 4.15
N ASP A 261 3.23 -13.35 5.29
CA ASP A 261 2.91 -14.77 5.41
C ASP A 261 1.60 -15.15 4.70
N ILE A 262 0.57 -14.30 4.73
CA ILE A 262 -0.66 -14.56 3.98
C ILE A 262 -0.37 -14.66 2.47
N PHE A 263 0.52 -13.81 1.93
CA PHE A 263 0.96 -13.90 0.53
C PHE A 263 1.68 -15.22 0.25
N ARG A 264 2.56 -15.67 1.16
CA ARG A 264 3.22 -16.97 1.05
C ARG A 264 2.18 -18.11 1.03
N ALA A 265 1.22 -18.09 1.94
CA ALA A 265 0.21 -19.14 2.07
C ALA A 265 -0.73 -19.20 0.86
N PHE A 266 -1.19 -18.05 0.34
CA PHE A 266 -2.04 -18.00 -0.85
C PHE A 266 -1.30 -18.52 -2.08
N ARG A 267 -0.03 -18.13 -2.29
CA ARG A 267 0.80 -18.67 -3.38
C ARG A 267 0.99 -20.19 -3.25
N ALA A 268 1.29 -20.67 -2.06
CA ALA A 268 1.44 -22.11 -1.81
C ALA A 268 0.14 -22.87 -2.11
N ALA A 269 -1.00 -22.29 -1.77
CA ALA A 269 -2.32 -22.84 -2.09
C ALA A 269 -2.69 -22.72 -3.59
N GLY A 270 -1.86 -22.07 -4.41
CA GLY A 270 -2.13 -21.88 -5.84
C GLY A 270 -3.23 -20.84 -6.12
N ILE A 271 -3.49 -19.96 -5.17
CA ILE A 271 -4.42 -18.85 -5.31
C ILE A 271 -3.60 -17.64 -5.79
N ASP A 272 -4.00 -17.07 -6.92
CA ASP A 272 -3.34 -15.88 -7.47
C ASP A 272 -3.57 -14.66 -6.57
N ILE A 273 -2.53 -13.85 -6.41
CA ILE A 273 -2.58 -12.65 -5.56
C ILE A 273 -2.52 -11.41 -6.45
N TRP A 274 -3.39 -10.45 -6.16
CA TRP A 274 -3.41 -9.14 -6.78
C TRP A 274 -3.49 -8.05 -5.72
N ILE A 275 -2.83 -6.94 -5.99
CA ILE A 275 -2.90 -5.72 -5.20
C ILE A 275 -3.74 -4.71 -5.98
N CYS A 276 -4.73 -4.09 -5.31
CA CYS A 276 -5.53 -3.00 -5.86
C CYS A 276 -5.51 -1.84 -4.87
N THR A 277 -4.64 -0.87 -5.13
CA THR A 277 -4.32 0.25 -4.22
C THR A 277 -4.76 1.59 -4.79
N ALA A 278 -5.07 2.55 -3.90
CA ALA A 278 -5.29 3.95 -4.28
C ALA A 278 -3.99 4.76 -4.40
N SER A 279 -2.85 4.16 -4.05
CA SER A 279 -1.53 4.78 -4.18
C SER A 279 -0.97 4.67 -5.59
N PHE A 280 0.08 5.45 -5.87
CA PHE A 280 0.77 5.43 -7.15
C PHE A 280 1.41 4.07 -7.40
N VAL A 281 1.13 3.51 -8.59
CA VAL A 281 1.51 2.14 -8.93
C VAL A 281 2.99 1.86 -8.77
N ASP A 282 3.88 2.81 -9.12
CA ASP A 282 5.34 2.62 -9.03
C ASP A 282 5.84 2.51 -7.58
N VAL A 283 5.19 3.24 -6.67
CA VAL A 283 5.48 3.17 -5.23
C VAL A 283 5.15 1.78 -4.69
N VAL A 284 3.94 1.29 -4.97
CA VAL A 284 3.52 -0.02 -4.46
C VAL A 284 4.23 -1.18 -5.15
N LYS A 285 4.56 -1.06 -6.45
CA LYS A 285 5.42 -2.04 -7.13
C LYS A 285 6.75 -2.23 -6.40
N GLU A 286 7.41 -1.14 -6.00
CA GLU A 286 8.70 -1.25 -5.33
C GLU A 286 8.62 -2.01 -4.01
N ILE A 287 7.73 -1.60 -3.10
CA ILE A 287 7.67 -2.23 -1.79
C ILE A 287 7.12 -3.65 -1.84
N SER A 288 6.23 -3.96 -2.80
CA SER A 288 5.62 -5.29 -2.92
C SER A 288 6.48 -6.32 -3.63
N SER A 289 7.31 -5.90 -4.61
CA SER A 289 8.13 -6.81 -5.41
C SER A 289 9.57 -6.96 -4.90
N ASN A 290 10.11 -5.95 -4.20
CA ASN A 290 11.48 -6.00 -3.70
C ASN A 290 11.63 -7.10 -2.64
N PRO A 291 12.51 -8.10 -2.86
CA PRO A 291 12.69 -9.22 -1.94
C PRO A 291 13.06 -8.82 -0.51
N LYS A 292 13.70 -7.65 -0.35
CA LYS A 292 14.08 -7.09 0.94
C LYS A 292 12.89 -6.92 1.89
N TYR A 293 11.69 -6.65 1.34
CA TYR A 293 10.49 -6.38 2.13
C TYR A 293 9.58 -7.60 2.30
N GLY A 294 9.91 -8.76 1.73
CA GLY A 294 9.34 -10.05 2.06
C GLY A 294 7.93 -10.37 1.50
N TYR A 295 7.34 -9.48 0.68
CA TYR A 295 6.02 -9.74 0.08
C TYR A 295 6.12 -10.58 -1.20
N PHE A 296 7.17 -10.43 -1.98
CA PHE A 296 7.45 -11.20 -3.20
C PHE A 296 6.30 -11.16 -4.22
N SER A 297 5.60 -10.01 -4.35
CA SER A 297 4.55 -9.83 -5.34
C SER A 297 5.16 -9.26 -6.62
N PRO A 298 5.02 -9.91 -7.79
CA PRO A 298 5.59 -9.37 -9.02
C PRO A 298 4.85 -8.10 -9.46
N ASP A 299 5.58 -7.22 -10.16
CA ASP A 299 5.09 -5.89 -10.60
C ASP A 299 3.77 -5.94 -11.38
N ASN A 300 3.61 -6.97 -12.22
CA ASN A 300 2.40 -7.15 -13.03
C ASN A 300 1.16 -7.62 -12.23
N ARG A 301 1.27 -7.70 -10.93
CA ARG A 301 0.19 -8.04 -9.98
C ARG A 301 -0.28 -6.81 -9.17
N VAL A 302 0.17 -5.62 -9.54
CA VAL A 302 -0.23 -4.37 -8.89
C VAL A 302 -1.11 -3.55 -9.83
N ILE A 303 -2.30 -3.22 -9.38
CA ILE A 303 -3.23 -2.26 -9.98
C ILE A 303 -3.28 -1.08 -9.02
N GLY A 304 -2.86 0.09 -9.49
CA GLY A 304 -2.78 1.31 -8.68
C GLY A 304 -3.06 2.54 -9.52
N MET A 305 -3.02 3.72 -8.93
CA MET A 305 -3.20 4.95 -9.68
C MET A 305 -2.02 5.22 -10.62
N GLU A 306 -2.30 5.81 -11.76
CA GLU A 306 -1.30 6.09 -12.80
C GLU A 306 -1.43 7.51 -13.35
N LEU A 307 -0.27 8.12 -13.64
CA LEU A 307 -0.16 9.38 -14.37
C LEU A 307 0.25 9.13 -15.83
N GLU A 308 -0.04 10.10 -16.70
CA GLU A 308 0.49 10.11 -18.06
C GLU A 308 2.02 10.15 -18.04
N ARG A 309 2.63 9.55 -19.06
CA ARG A 309 4.08 9.54 -19.28
C ARG A 309 4.39 9.95 -20.70
N ASP A 310 5.46 10.70 -20.88
CA ASP A 310 5.96 11.00 -22.21
C ASP A 310 6.66 9.79 -22.87
N ALA A 311 7.12 9.97 -24.12
CA ALA A 311 7.80 8.93 -24.87
C ALA A 311 9.12 8.43 -24.22
N LYS A 312 9.66 9.17 -23.25
CA LYS A 312 10.86 8.80 -22.49
C LYS A 312 10.51 8.18 -21.13
N GLY A 313 9.22 7.99 -20.85
CA GLY A 313 8.73 7.46 -19.57
C GLY A 313 8.71 8.49 -18.45
N ILE A 314 8.85 9.78 -18.75
CA ILE A 314 8.81 10.84 -17.74
C ILE A 314 7.35 11.15 -17.37
N ILE A 315 7.08 11.11 -16.07
CA ILE A 315 5.77 11.34 -15.48
C ILE A 315 5.32 12.79 -15.72
N GLN A 316 4.10 12.96 -16.19
CA GLN A 316 3.45 14.23 -16.49
C GLN A 316 2.46 14.60 -15.38
N THR A 317 2.11 15.91 -15.29
CA THR A 317 1.13 16.43 -14.32
C THR A 317 -0.30 16.18 -14.82
N GLU A 318 -0.63 14.96 -15.19
CA GLU A 318 -1.95 14.59 -15.73
C GLU A 318 -2.25 13.13 -15.35
N PHE A 319 -3.46 12.87 -14.85
CA PHE A 319 -3.91 11.51 -14.58
C PHE A 319 -4.06 10.73 -15.90
N ARG A 320 -3.72 9.42 -15.90
CA ARG A 320 -3.75 8.58 -17.10
C ARG A 320 -5.15 8.55 -17.72
N LYS A 321 -5.28 8.95 -18.98
CA LYS A 321 -6.55 9.01 -19.70
C LYS A 321 -7.20 7.63 -19.84
N GLY A 322 -8.49 7.57 -19.56
CA GLY A 322 -9.26 6.32 -19.66
C GLY A 322 -8.88 5.25 -18.63
N TYR A 323 -8.15 5.63 -17.57
CA TYR A 323 -7.80 4.76 -16.46
C TYR A 323 -8.64 5.14 -15.23
N ASP A 324 -9.17 4.13 -14.54
CA ASP A 324 -9.99 4.38 -13.35
C ASP A 324 -9.13 4.79 -12.16
N GLN A 325 -9.59 5.74 -11.35
CA GLN A 325 -9.01 6.00 -10.04
C GLN A 325 -9.32 4.82 -9.13
N THR A 326 -8.30 4.12 -8.66
CA THR A 326 -8.41 2.87 -7.92
C THR A 326 -8.76 3.06 -6.43
N GLN A 327 -9.85 3.79 -6.18
CA GLN A 327 -10.46 3.99 -4.87
C GLN A 327 -11.99 3.87 -4.97
N GLY A 328 -12.68 3.41 -3.93
CA GLY A 328 -14.12 3.19 -3.91
C GLY A 328 -14.59 2.32 -5.09
N LYS A 329 -15.59 2.77 -5.83
CA LYS A 329 -16.10 2.09 -7.03
C LYS A 329 -15.06 1.91 -8.13
N GLY A 330 -14.02 2.73 -8.15
CA GLY A 330 -12.92 2.59 -9.10
C GLY A 330 -12.12 1.31 -8.88
N LYS A 331 -11.97 0.81 -7.64
CA LYS A 331 -11.38 -0.51 -7.36
C LYS A 331 -12.22 -1.62 -7.99
N THR A 332 -13.53 -1.62 -7.83
CA THR A 332 -14.43 -2.59 -8.47
C THR A 332 -14.26 -2.58 -9.98
N LYS A 333 -14.33 -1.40 -10.62
CA LYS A 333 -14.17 -1.26 -12.08
C LYS A 333 -12.82 -1.78 -12.56
N ALA A 334 -11.73 -1.46 -11.84
CA ALA A 334 -10.40 -1.95 -12.18
C ALA A 334 -10.30 -3.48 -12.06
N ILE A 335 -10.86 -4.07 -11.00
CA ILE A 335 -10.94 -5.52 -10.82
C ILE A 335 -11.78 -6.16 -11.93
N GLU A 336 -12.95 -5.62 -12.27
CA GLU A 336 -13.77 -6.10 -13.38
C GLU A 336 -12.99 -6.07 -14.70
N ARG A 337 -12.38 -4.94 -15.02
CA ARG A 337 -11.65 -4.72 -16.27
C ARG A 337 -10.44 -5.62 -16.43
N PHE A 338 -9.63 -5.78 -15.40
CA PHE A 338 -8.34 -6.47 -15.48
C PHE A 338 -8.38 -7.92 -15.00
N LEU A 339 -9.24 -8.23 -14.03
CA LEU A 339 -9.22 -9.52 -13.35
C LEU A 339 -10.45 -10.37 -13.70
N VAL A 340 -11.66 -9.85 -13.56
CA VAL A 340 -12.86 -10.63 -13.93
C VAL A 340 -12.81 -11.03 -15.39
N SER A 341 -12.39 -10.15 -16.30
CA SER A 341 -12.20 -10.46 -17.71
C SER A 341 -11.14 -11.56 -17.94
N LYS A 342 -10.11 -11.64 -17.10
CA LYS A 342 -9.05 -12.65 -17.17
C LYS A 342 -9.45 -13.99 -16.57
N TYR A 343 -10.06 -13.97 -15.38
CA TYR A 343 -10.37 -15.18 -14.60
C TYR A 343 -11.77 -15.72 -14.85
N GLY A 344 -12.70 -14.90 -15.37
CA GLY A 344 -14.10 -15.25 -15.59
C GLY A 344 -14.94 -15.28 -14.32
N SER A 345 -14.43 -14.77 -13.19
CA SER A 345 -15.10 -14.70 -11.89
C SER A 345 -14.52 -13.55 -11.06
N GLY A 346 -15.21 -13.14 -9.99
CA GLY A 346 -14.69 -12.23 -8.99
C GLY A 346 -13.65 -12.88 -8.05
N PRO A 347 -12.99 -12.08 -7.17
CA PRO A 347 -12.03 -12.58 -6.20
C PRO A 347 -12.73 -13.45 -5.14
N ILE A 348 -12.07 -14.52 -4.68
CA ILE A 348 -12.59 -15.34 -3.58
C ILE A 348 -12.26 -14.75 -2.20
N PHE A 349 -11.26 -13.89 -2.12
CA PHE A 349 -10.82 -13.22 -0.91
C PHE A 349 -10.48 -11.77 -1.21
N VAL A 350 -10.90 -10.86 -0.31
CA VAL A 350 -10.58 -9.43 -0.39
C VAL A 350 -10.12 -8.94 0.97
N ALA A 351 -9.04 -8.14 1.02
CA ALA A 351 -8.58 -7.48 2.24
C ALA A 351 -8.48 -5.97 2.04
N GLY A 352 -8.81 -5.19 3.06
CA GLY A 352 -8.71 -3.73 3.09
C GLY A 352 -8.94 -3.17 4.50
N ASP A 353 -8.99 -1.84 4.64
CA ASP A 353 -9.05 -1.18 5.94
C ASP A 353 -10.01 0.01 6.03
N SER A 354 -10.53 0.47 4.90
CA SER A 354 -11.18 1.77 4.83
C SER A 354 -12.38 1.81 3.87
N GLU A 355 -13.06 2.95 3.86
CA GLU A 355 -14.18 3.25 2.96
C GLU A 355 -13.79 3.10 1.47
N GLY A 356 -12.52 3.36 1.15
CA GLY A 356 -11.99 3.19 -0.21
C GLY A 356 -12.03 1.75 -0.72
N ASP A 357 -12.21 0.76 0.17
CA ASP A 357 -12.21 -0.67 -0.13
C ASP A 357 -13.60 -1.30 -0.15
N MET A 358 -14.61 -0.57 0.38
CA MET A 358 -15.96 -1.09 0.56
C MET A 358 -16.53 -1.75 -0.69
N ASN A 359 -16.39 -1.08 -1.83
CA ASN A 359 -16.94 -1.58 -3.08
C ASN A 359 -16.30 -2.91 -3.47
N MET A 360 -14.96 -3.03 -3.48
CA MET A 360 -14.32 -4.30 -3.83
C MET A 360 -14.63 -5.43 -2.83
N MET A 361 -14.97 -5.10 -1.57
CA MET A 361 -15.35 -6.07 -0.56
C MET A 361 -16.76 -6.63 -0.74
N GLN A 362 -17.67 -5.86 -1.37
CA GLN A 362 -19.11 -6.19 -1.43
C GLN A 362 -19.63 -6.47 -2.85
N ASP A 363 -19.00 -5.93 -3.89
CA ASP A 363 -19.55 -5.91 -5.25
C ASP A 363 -19.42 -7.27 -5.98
N PHE A 364 -18.62 -8.22 -5.45
CA PHE A 364 -18.36 -9.52 -6.09
C PHE A 364 -19.06 -10.67 -5.38
N ALA A 365 -20.05 -11.30 -6.02
CA ALA A 365 -20.78 -12.46 -5.48
C ALA A 365 -19.87 -13.69 -5.24
N ASP A 366 -18.74 -13.77 -5.94
CA ASP A 366 -17.76 -14.85 -5.81
C ASP A 366 -16.93 -14.75 -4.52
N THR A 367 -16.90 -13.60 -3.85
CA THR A 367 -16.12 -13.39 -2.63
C THR A 367 -16.65 -14.27 -1.50
N LYS A 368 -15.78 -15.13 -0.98
CA LYS A 368 -16.07 -16.08 0.10
C LYS A 368 -15.69 -15.53 1.47
N LEU A 369 -14.64 -14.69 1.51
CA LEU A 369 -14.13 -14.16 2.77
C LEU A 369 -13.55 -12.76 2.54
N VAL A 370 -13.89 -11.84 3.44
CA VAL A 370 -13.37 -10.47 3.51
C VAL A 370 -12.56 -10.32 4.81
N LEU A 371 -11.40 -9.69 4.74
CA LEU A 371 -10.59 -9.31 5.90
C LEU A 371 -10.54 -7.79 6.02
N ILE A 372 -10.98 -7.26 7.13
CA ILE A 372 -10.87 -5.84 7.48
C ILE A 372 -9.76 -5.68 8.51
N VAL A 373 -8.76 -4.87 8.22
CA VAL A 373 -7.80 -4.40 9.24
C VAL A 373 -8.49 -3.28 10.03
N ASN A 374 -8.75 -3.51 11.29
CA ASN A 374 -9.52 -2.59 12.12
C ASN A 374 -8.74 -1.29 12.39
N ARG A 375 -9.33 -0.16 11.99
CA ARG A 375 -8.83 1.19 12.25
C ARG A 375 -9.88 2.07 12.94
N LEU A 376 -10.98 1.51 13.37
CA LEU A 376 -12.12 2.23 13.92
C LEU A 376 -12.60 3.32 12.95
N LYS A 377 -12.63 3.03 11.65
CA LYS A 377 -13.16 3.94 10.64
C LYS A 377 -14.68 4.00 10.77
N GLY A 378 -15.25 5.18 10.48
CA GLY A 378 -16.70 5.36 10.40
C GLY A 378 -17.22 5.11 8.98
N LYS A 379 -18.43 5.58 8.70
CA LYS A 379 -19.18 5.45 7.44
C LYS A 379 -19.61 3.99 7.18
N ASP A 380 -19.62 3.56 5.93
CA ASP A 380 -20.17 2.26 5.56
C ASP A 380 -19.24 1.09 5.95
N ILE A 381 -17.92 1.30 6.00
CA ILE A 381 -16.97 0.28 6.48
C ILE A 381 -17.24 -0.11 7.96
N ASP A 382 -17.79 0.80 8.78
CA ASP A 382 -18.21 0.48 10.15
C ASP A 382 -19.33 -0.56 10.17
N LYS A 383 -20.24 -0.54 9.19
CA LYS A 383 -21.31 -1.55 9.07
C LYS A 383 -20.74 -2.95 8.85
N LEU A 384 -19.73 -3.07 7.98
CA LEU A 384 -19.02 -4.35 7.79
C LEU A 384 -18.24 -4.78 9.04
N SER A 385 -17.61 -3.83 9.72
CA SER A 385 -16.90 -4.10 10.98
C SER A 385 -17.88 -4.61 12.08
N ARG A 386 -19.08 -4.05 12.16
CA ARG A 386 -20.15 -4.53 13.05
C ARG A 386 -20.64 -5.93 12.66
N THR A 387 -20.78 -6.21 11.36
CA THR A 387 -21.10 -7.56 10.88
C THR A 387 -20.01 -8.54 11.29
N ALA A 388 -18.74 -8.21 11.08
CA ALA A 388 -17.62 -9.06 11.49
C ALA A 388 -17.60 -9.33 13.01
N ALA A 389 -17.88 -8.32 13.84
CA ALA A 389 -17.94 -8.45 15.28
C ALA A 389 -19.14 -9.32 15.73
N ALA A 390 -20.30 -9.17 15.10
CA ALA A 390 -21.51 -9.95 15.40
C ALA A 390 -21.42 -11.42 14.94
N ASP A 391 -20.62 -11.68 13.90
CA ASP A 391 -20.40 -13.03 13.35
C ASP A 391 -19.15 -13.71 13.91
N TYR A 392 -18.46 -13.08 14.84
CA TYR A 392 -17.27 -13.67 15.47
C TYR A 392 -17.58 -15.02 16.10
N GLY A 393 -16.78 -16.05 15.77
CA GLY A 393 -16.97 -17.41 16.21
C GLY A 393 -17.97 -18.24 15.38
N LYS A 394 -18.71 -17.66 14.44
CA LYS A 394 -19.62 -18.42 13.56
C LYS A 394 -18.86 -19.12 12.45
N ALA A 395 -19.17 -20.37 12.20
CA ALA A 395 -18.48 -21.21 11.21
C ALA A 395 -18.63 -20.71 9.76
N ASP A 396 -19.67 -19.94 9.47
CA ASP A 396 -20.03 -19.37 8.17
C ASP A 396 -19.79 -17.87 8.06
N ALA A 397 -19.03 -17.28 9.01
CA ALA A 397 -18.64 -15.89 8.97
C ALA A 397 -17.92 -15.54 7.65
N LYS A 398 -18.39 -14.52 6.97
CA LYS A 398 -17.85 -14.06 5.69
C LYS A 398 -16.98 -12.81 5.81
N VAL A 399 -17.04 -12.11 6.92
CA VAL A 399 -16.28 -10.89 7.18
C VAL A 399 -15.50 -11.06 8.46
N LEU A 400 -14.22 -10.79 8.39
CA LEU A 400 -13.27 -10.89 9.50
C LEU A 400 -12.79 -9.48 9.88
N LEU A 401 -12.55 -9.26 11.17
CA LEU A 401 -12.00 -8.01 11.70
C LEU A 401 -10.70 -8.30 12.44
N GLN A 402 -9.57 -7.85 11.91
CA GLN A 402 -8.25 -8.04 12.51
C GLN A 402 -7.82 -6.79 13.25
N GLY A 403 -7.55 -6.93 14.52
CA GLY A 403 -7.09 -5.83 15.36
C GLY A 403 -5.62 -5.50 15.19
N ARG A 404 -5.27 -4.26 15.53
CA ARG A 404 -3.89 -3.77 15.51
C ARG A 404 -3.61 -2.79 16.66
N ASP A 405 -2.35 -2.69 17.05
CA ASP A 405 -1.83 -1.72 18.01
C ASP A 405 -1.00 -0.65 17.28
N ASP A 406 -1.57 0.57 17.18
CA ASP A 406 -0.90 1.70 16.53
C ASP A 406 0.36 2.16 17.30
N ASN A 407 0.48 1.86 18.59
CA ASN A 407 1.69 2.23 19.36
C ASN A 407 2.90 1.40 18.94
N LYS A 408 2.66 0.18 18.48
CA LYS A 408 3.70 -0.77 18.04
C LYS A 408 3.79 -0.91 16.53
N GLY A 409 2.73 -0.53 15.80
CA GLY A 409 2.61 -0.77 14.37
C GLY A 409 2.51 -2.26 14.03
N THR A 410 1.77 -3.05 14.83
CA THR A 410 1.64 -4.50 14.68
C THR A 410 0.19 -4.94 14.79
N PHE A 411 -0.15 -6.10 14.25
CA PHE A 411 -1.38 -6.77 14.61
C PHE A 411 -1.37 -7.19 16.09
N ILE A 412 -2.56 -7.43 16.63
CA ILE A 412 -2.78 -8.05 17.94
C ILE A 412 -3.77 -9.19 17.79
N PRO A 413 -3.67 -10.27 18.64
CA PRO A 413 -4.53 -11.44 18.53
C PRO A 413 -5.95 -11.18 19.04
N SER A 414 -6.61 -10.20 18.47
CA SER A 414 -7.92 -9.66 18.84
C SER A 414 -8.52 -8.88 17.68
N GLN A 415 -9.84 -8.64 17.71
CA GLN A 415 -10.49 -7.69 16.80
C GLN A 415 -10.27 -6.22 17.16
N ALA A 416 -9.74 -5.92 18.35
CA ALA A 416 -9.64 -4.57 18.86
C ALA A 416 -8.54 -3.76 18.16
N HIS A 417 -8.76 -2.45 18.05
CA HIS A 417 -7.76 -1.48 17.62
C HIS A 417 -7.32 -0.62 18.81
N VAL A 418 -6.02 -0.57 19.06
CA VAL A 418 -5.41 0.33 20.03
C VAL A 418 -4.89 1.56 19.29
N LYS A 419 -5.50 2.72 19.50
CA LYS A 419 -5.08 3.98 18.88
C LYS A 419 -3.72 4.43 19.40
N LEU A 420 -2.97 5.13 18.58
CA LEU A 420 -1.70 5.75 18.99
C LEU A 420 -1.91 6.65 20.23
N GLY A 421 -1.14 6.37 21.29
CA GLY A 421 -1.24 7.03 22.60
C GLY A 421 -2.29 6.42 23.54
N ALA A 422 -3.15 5.50 23.07
CA ALA A 422 -4.10 4.78 23.92
C ALA A 422 -3.44 3.54 24.56
N LYS A 423 -3.97 3.14 25.73
CA LYS A 423 -3.56 1.90 26.43
C LYS A 423 -4.50 0.74 26.13
N GLU A 424 -5.76 1.03 25.86
CA GLU A 424 -6.80 0.03 25.65
C GLU A 424 -7.33 0.07 24.23
N GLY A 425 -7.69 -1.10 23.73
CA GLY A 425 -8.26 -1.28 22.41
C GLY A 425 -9.79 -1.21 22.42
N GLN A 426 -10.35 -0.82 21.29
CA GLN A 426 -11.78 -0.84 21.01
C GLN A 426 -12.05 -1.69 19.78
N VAL A 427 -13.11 -2.50 19.80
CA VAL A 427 -13.51 -3.34 18.65
C VAL A 427 -14.27 -2.50 17.63
N LEU A 428 -15.18 -1.66 18.08
CA LEU A 428 -16.05 -0.83 17.24
C LEU A 428 -15.94 0.64 17.64
N LYS A 429 -16.26 1.52 16.68
CA LYS A 429 -16.27 2.97 16.88
C LYS A 429 -17.50 3.41 17.68
#